data_1a87a88a11ab94e99bd945392f8f7760
#
_entry.id   1a87a88a11ab94e99bd945392f8f7760
#
_cell.length_a   1.000
_cell.length_b   1.000
_cell.length_c   1.000
_cell.angle_alpha   90.00
_cell.angle_beta   90.00
_cell.angle_gamma   90.00
#
_symmetry.space_group_name_H-M   'P 1'
#
loop_
_entity.id
_entity.type
_entity.pdbx_description
1 polymer ?
#
loop_
_entity_poly.entity_id
_entity_poly.type
_entity_poly.pdbx_seq_one_letter_code
_entity_poly.pdbx_strand_id
1 'polypeptide(L)'
;MHRRSLIVTGIASGLAAATGAPALAQDHDHDPGSNAMDGGYTGPSDHLAQAYTADELARNVSDFFGVTAENAGALVEKLFHENGRPTAYIAGEEGSGAFFFGLRYGKGVMYMKDRPHTRVFWQGPTGGFDFGGNASRTFTLCYNLQYPDAIYRRFPGVEGSAYFIGGLGVNYQRADGITLAPIRAGVGFRLGASLGYLAYSRQRNIVPL
;
A
#
# COMPACT_ATOMS: atom_id res chain seq x y z
N MET A 1 -13.43 -54.39 4.00
CA MET A 1 -14.78 -54.77 4.52
C MET A 1 -15.61 -53.53 4.67
N HIS A 2 -16.70 -53.47 3.89
CA HIS A 2 -18.03 -52.83 4.02
C HIS A 2 -18.11 -51.30 4.23
N ARG A 3 -18.53 -50.53 3.21
CA ARG A 3 -19.90 -50.19 2.72
C ARG A 3 -20.69 -49.40 3.78
N ARG A 4 -21.30 -48.23 3.52
CA ARG A 4 -22.42 -47.96 2.60
C ARG A 4 -22.71 -46.47 2.49
N SER A 5 -23.05 -46.07 1.27
CA SER A 5 -23.77 -44.86 0.84
C SER A 5 -25.17 -44.75 1.47
N LEU A 6 -25.67 -43.50 1.57
CA LEU A 6 -27.11 -43.21 1.43
C LEU A 6 -27.33 -41.84 0.77
N ILE A 7 -27.97 -41.91 -0.36
CA ILE A 7 -28.57 -40.83 -1.17
C ILE A 7 -29.98 -40.58 -0.61
N VAL A 8 -30.39 -39.35 -0.45
CA VAL A 8 -31.82 -38.98 -0.36
C VAL A 8 -32.09 -37.80 -1.30
N THR A 9 -32.90 -38.13 -2.31
CA THR A 9 -33.49 -37.25 -3.32
C THR A 9 -34.77 -36.65 -2.72
N GLY A 10 -35.01 -35.38 -2.95
CA GLY A 10 -36.28 -34.72 -2.65
C GLY A 10 -36.61 -33.62 -3.65
N ILE A 11 -37.50 -33.93 -4.59
CA ILE A 11 -38.08 -33.03 -5.59
C ILE A 11 -39.33 -32.41 -4.98
N ALA A 12 -39.52 -31.09 -5.10
CA ALA A 12 -40.87 -30.51 -5.05
C ALA A 12 -40.92 -29.25 -5.94
N SER A 13 -41.76 -29.43 -6.97
CA SER A 13 -42.16 -28.41 -7.95
C SER A 13 -43.25 -27.50 -7.33
N GLY A 14 -43.21 -26.23 -7.65
CA GLY A 14 -44.27 -25.27 -7.34
C GLY A 14 -44.34 -24.17 -8.41
N LEU A 15 -45.28 -24.35 -9.34
CA LEU A 15 -45.71 -23.36 -10.33
C LEU A 15 -46.66 -22.36 -9.68
N ALA A 16 -46.52 -21.07 -9.90
CA ALA A 16 -47.60 -20.09 -9.75
C ALA A 16 -47.42 -18.84 -10.62
N ALA A 17 -48.43 -18.59 -11.32
CA ALA A 17 -48.85 -17.79 -12.41
C ALA A 17 -48.55 -16.27 -12.33
N ALA A 18 -48.41 -15.72 -13.53
CA ALA A 18 -48.38 -14.29 -13.87
C ALA A 18 -49.75 -13.65 -13.74
N THR A 19 -49.79 -12.40 -13.23
CA THR A 19 -50.86 -11.45 -13.54
C THR A 19 -50.22 -10.09 -13.85
N GLY A 20 -50.41 -9.64 -15.09
CA GLY A 20 -50.04 -8.32 -15.53
C GLY A 20 -51.00 -7.25 -15.04
N ALA A 21 -50.45 -6.03 -14.88
CA ALA A 21 -51.23 -4.80 -14.80
C ALA A 21 -50.59 -3.74 -15.71
N PRO A 22 -51.34 -2.89 -16.39
CA PRO A 22 -50.88 -1.99 -17.41
C PRO A 22 -50.24 -0.73 -16.84
N ALA A 23 -49.19 -0.29 -17.51
CA ALA A 23 -48.51 0.99 -17.27
C ALA A 23 -49.40 2.14 -17.73
N LEU A 24 -49.70 3.07 -16.84
CA LEU A 24 -50.22 4.39 -17.16
C LEU A 24 -49.04 5.30 -17.49
N ALA A 25 -48.97 5.77 -18.74
CA ALA A 25 -48.12 6.84 -19.14
C ALA A 25 -48.57 8.15 -18.47
N GLN A 26 -47.69 8.79 -17.70
CA GLN A 26 -47.85 10.18 -17.32
C GLN A 26 -46.95 11.04 -18.19
N ASP A 27 -47.60 11.80 -19.06
CA ASP A 27 -47.05 12.98 -19.72
C ASP A 27 -46.62 13.98 -18.63
N HIS A 28 -45.32 14.30 -18.60
CA HIS A 28 -44.86 15.45 -17.83
C HIS A 28 -44.48 16.55 -18.84
N ASP A 29 -45.27 17.58 -18.77
CA ASP A 29 -45.10 18.87 -19.42
C ASP A 29 -43.65 19.37 -19.31
N HIS A 30 -43.14 19.76 -20.46
CA HIS A 30 -41.87 20.41 -20.64
C HIS A 30 -42.03 21.89 -20.23
N ASP A 31 -41.50 22.25 -19.07
CA ASP A 31 -41.35 23.66 -18.66
C ASP A 31 -39.98 24.18 -19.16
N PRO A 32 -39.96 25.13 -20.14
CA PRO A 32 -38.72 25.72 -20.62
C PRO A 32 -38.40 26.99 -19.83
N GLY A 33 -37.78 26.86 -18.68
CA GLY A 33 -37.40 28.03 -17.94
C GLY A 33 -36.75 27.85 -16.59
N SER A 34 -35.56 27.21 -16.52
CA SER A 34 -34.65 27.53 -15.45
C SER A 34 -33.20 27.40 -15.91
N ASN A 35 -32.66 28.53 -16.35
CA ASN A 35 -31.20 28.72 -16.39
C ASN A 35 -30.68 28.70 -14.95
N ALA A 36 -30.62 27.52 -14.34
CA ALA A 36 -29.79 27.28 -13.18
C ALA A 36 -28.36 27.14 -13.72
N MET A 37 -27.52 28.11 -13.40
CA MET A 37 -26.07 28.02 -13.53
C MET A 37 -25.66 26.75 -12.77
N ASP A 38 -25.45 25.66 -13.52
CA ASP A 38 -24.81 24.49 -13.06
C ASP A 38 -23.33 24.83 -12.83
N GLY A 39 -23.06 25.43 -11.69
CA GLY A 39 -21.72 25.49 -11.13
C GLY A 39 -21.33 24.07 -10.82
N GLY A 40 -20.83 23.36 -11.83
CA GLY A 40 -20.32 22.01 -11.71
C GLY A 40 -19.32 21.96 -10.58
N TYR A 41 -19.78 21.52 -9.42
CA TYR A 41 -18.93 21.06 -8.34
C TYR A 41 -18.26 19.79 -8.87
N THR A 42 -17.14 19.96 -9.55
CA THR A 42 -16.21 18.86 -9.79
C THR A 42 -15.65 18.48 -8.42
N GLY A 43 -16.37 17.63 -7.72
CA GLY A 43 -15.82 16.91 -6.57
C GLY A 43 -14.47 16.33 -6.97
N PRO A 44 -13.56 16.05 -6.01
CA PRO A 44 -12.27 15.49 -6.33
C PRO A 44 -12.54 14.24 -7.18
N SER A 45 -12.17 14.32 -8.45
CA SER A 45 -12.35 13.26 -9.42
C SER A 45 -11.77 11.97 -8.80
N ASP A 46 -12.58 10.97 -8.71
CA ASP A 46 -12.29 9.64 -8.15
C ASP A 46 -11.34 8.87 -9.12
N HIS A 47 -10.27 9.56 -9.54
CA HIS A 47 -9.25 8.95 -10.38
C HIS A 47 -8.43 8.01 -9.52
N LEU A 48 -8.46 6.74 -9.88
CA LEU A 48 -7.57 5.74 -9.32
C LEU A 48 -6.13 6.25 -9.40
N ALA A 49 -5.36 6.02 -8.35
CA ALA A 49 -3.97 6.46 -8.30
C ALA A 49 -3.19 5.89 -9.48
N GLN A 50 -2.49 6.76 -10.21
CA GLN A 50 -1.66 6.34 -11.33
C GLN A 50 -0.43 5.58 -10.83
N ALA A 51 -0.14 4.46 -11.48
CA ALA A 51 0.99 3.61 -11.12
C ALA A 51 2.29 4.10 -11.77
N TYR A 52 3.40 3.90 -11.06
CA TYR A 52 4.76 4.17 -11.57
C TYR A 52 5.23 3.05 -12.51
N THR A 53 6.16 3.39 -13.40
CA THR A 53 6.85 2.41 -14.25
C THR A 53 8.10 1.87 -13.56
N ALA A 54 8.60 0.72 -14.04
CA ALA A 54 9.83 0.13 -13.51
C ALA A 54 11.03 1.06 -13.73
N ASP A 55 11.15 1.65 -14.92
CA ASP A 55 12.24 2.55 -15.27
C ASP A 55 12.25 3.84 -14.43
N GLU A 56 11.08 4.40 -14.15
CA GLU A 56 10.96 5.57 -13.26
C GLU A 56 11.49 5.23 -11.87
N LEU A 57 11.09 4.08 -11.33
CA LEU A 57 11.49 3.70 -9.98
C LEU A 57 12.91 3.20 -9.89
N ALA A 58 13.42 2.51 -10.90
CA ALA A 58 14.82 2.10 -10.94
C ALA A 58 15.76 3.32 -10.90
N ARG A 59 15.46 4.36 -11.67
CA ARG A 59 16.21 5.64 -11.61
C ARG A 59 16.10 6.28 -10.22
N ASN A 60 14.90 6.42 -9.69
CA ASN A 60 14.69 7.04 -8.38
C ASN A 60 15.41 6.28 -7.26
N VAL A 61 15.41 4.95 -7.28
CA VAL A 61 16.12 4.09 -6.31
C VAL A 61 17.62 4.23 -6.46
N SER A 62 18.14 4.20 -7.71
CA SER A 62 19.56 4.38 -8.03
C SER A 62 20.07 5.72 -7.49
N ASP A 63 19.39 6.81 -7.83
CA ASP A 63 19.74 8.17 -7.42
C ASP A 63 19.64 8.34 -5.89
N PHE A 64 18.59 7.80 -5.30
CA PHE A 64 18.35 7.93 -3.87
C PHE A 64 19.40 7.21 -3.02
N PHE A 65 19.82 6.02 -3.41
CA PHE A 65 20.81 5.24 -2.65
C PHE A 65 22.25 5.43 -3.13
N GLY A 66 22.45 5.96 -4.33
CA GLY A 66 23.76 6.03 -4.98
C GLY A 66 24.28 4.64 -5.39
N VAL A 67 23.39 3.72 -5.76
CA VAL A 67 23.73 2.40 -6.29
C VAL A 67 23.72 2.42 -7.82
N THR A 68 24.27 1.40 -8.46
CA THR A 68 24.23 1.31 -9.92
C THR A 68 22.80 1.12 -10.44
N ALA A 69 22.51 1.63 -11.62
CA ALA A 69 21.21 1.47 -12.27
C ALA A 69 20.85 -0.01 -12.48
N GLU A 70 21.86 -0.87 -12.72
CA GLU A 70 21.68 -2.32 -12.85
C GLU A 70 21.16 -2.95 -11.55
N ASN A 71 21.77 -2.63 -10.40
CA ASN A 71 21.35 -3.15 -9.10
C ASN A 71 19.97 -2.64 -8.70
N ALA A 72 19.69 -1.37 -8.95
CA ALA A 72 18.37 -0.79 -8.72
C ALA A 72 17.32 -1.41 -9.64
N GLY A 73 17.65 -1.61 -10.92
CA GLY A 73 16.76 -2.26 -11.90
C GLY A 73 16.41 -3.68 -11.53
N ALA A 74 17.40 -4.51 -11.20
CA ALA A 74 17.18 -5.91 -10.80
C ALA A 74 16.26 -6.01 -9.55
N LEU A 75 16.42 -5.11 -8.58
CA LEU A 75 15.54 -5.06 -7.42
C LEU A 75 14.12 -4.65 -7.80
N VAL A 76 13.97 -3.59 -8.58
CA VAL A 76 12.66 -3.05 -8.98
C VAL A 76 11.91 -4.07 -9.84
N GLU A 77 12.57 -4.73 -10.79
CA GLU A 77 11.96 -5.79 -11.61
C GLU A 77 11.39 -6.92 -10.75
N LYS A 78 12.16 -7.40 -9.76
CA LYS A 78 11.68 -8.40 -8.82
C LYS A 78 10.43 -7.93 -8.07
N LEU A 79 10.45 -6.71 -7.55
CA LEU A 79 9.33 -6.11 -6.82
C LEU A 79 8.08 -5.96 -7.69
N PHE A 80 8.26 -5.62 -8.97
CA PHE A 80 7.17 -5.54 -9.95
C PHE A 80 6.59 -6.90 -10.29
N HIS A 81 7.43 -7.90 -10.44
CA HIS A 81 6.98 -9.27 -10.70
C HIS A 81 6.14 -9.82 -9.54
N GLU A 82 6.52 -9.51 -8.30
CA GLU A 82 5.85 -10.04 -7.10
C GLU A 82 4.57 -9.27 -6.72
N ASN A 83 4.54 -7.95 -6.92
CA ASN A 83 3.47 -7.09 -6.38
C ASN A 83 2.79 -6.21 -7.44
N GLY A 84 3.22 -6.27 -8.68
CA GLY A 84 2.72 -5.39 -9.75
C GLY A 84 3.31 -3.98 -9.68
N ARG A 85 2.54 -2.99 -10.12
CA ARG A 85 2.99 -1.60 -10.24
C ARG A 85 2.62 -0.79 -8.98
N PRO A 86 3.57 -0.15 -8.31
CA PRO A 86 3.27 0.68 -7.16
C PRO A 86 2.55 1.97 -7.56
N THR A 87 1.62 2.41 -6.72
CA THR A 87 0.83 3.63 -6.88
C THR A 87 1.44 4.83 -6.17
N ALA A 88 2.37 4.59 -5.25
CA ALA A 88 3.12 5.62 -4.54
C ALA A 88 4.50 5.11 -4.13
N TYR A 89 5.38 6.05 -3.77
CA TYR A 89 6.60 5.73 -3.03
C TYR A 89 6.87 6.77 -1.94
N ILE A 90 7.63 6.36 -0.92
CA ILE A 90 8.06 7.23 0.16
C ILE A 90 9.58 7.25 0.17
N ALA A 91 10.17 8.44 0.07
CA ALA A 91 11.61 8.67 0.21
C ALA A 91 11.88 9.36 1.54
N GLY A 92 12.76 8.79 2.33
CA GLY A 92 13.02 9.33 3.66
C GLY A 92 14.21 8.67 4.36
N GLU A 93 14.26 8.93 5.65
CA GLU A 93 15.30 8.41 6.53
C GLU A 93 14.68 7.84 7.80
N GLU A 94 15.30 6.80 8.34
CA GLU A 94 14.93 6.22 9.61
C GLU A 94 16.15 6.05 10.51
N GLY A 95 15.93 6.19 11.80
CA GLY A 95 16.92 5.91 12.82
C GLY A 95 16.36 4.93 13.84
N SER A 96 17.23 4.12 14.42
CA SER A 96 16.92 3.28 15.56
C SER A 96 17.56 3.89 16.82
N GLY A 97 16.74 4.14 17.83
CA GLY A 97 17.21 4.56 19.15
C GLY A 97 17.42 3.34 20.04
N ALA A 98 18.64 3.06 20.41
CA ALA A 98 19.01 1.88 21.21
C ALA A 98 18.95 2.14 22.72
N PHE A 99 17.94 2.81 23.21
CA PHE A 99 17.68 2.84 24.65
C PHE A 99 16.57 1.86 25.00
N PHE A 100 16.92 0.66 25.39
CA PHE A 100 16.13 -0.40 26.05
C PHE A 100 15.17 -1.27 25.25
N PHE A 101 14.55 -0.81 24.19
CA PHE A 101 13.75 -1.65 23.29
C PHE A 101 13.98 -1.13 21.89
N GLY A 102 14.34 -1.99 20.95
CA GLY A 102 14.58 -1.58 19.58
C GLY A 102 13.37 -0.86 18.97
N LEU A 103 13.34 0.46 19.06
CA LEU A 103 12.36 1.32 18.42
C LEU A 103 12.98 1.96 17.20
N ARG A 104 12.24 1.95 16.13
CA ARG A 104 12.58 2.58 14.85
C ARG A 104 11.67 3.78 14.64
N TYR A 105 12.25 4.88 14.23
CA TYR A 105 11.55 6.10 13.88
C TYR A 105 12.01 6.58 12.52
N GLY A 106 11.08 6.98 11.69
CA GLY A 106 11.40 7.53 10.38
C GLY A 106 10.54 8.73 10.04
N LYS A 107 11.02 9.48 9.07
CA LYS A 107 10.33 10.60 8.44
C LYS A 107 10.66 10.62 6.95
N GLY A 108 9.71 11.04 6.14
CA GLY A 108 9.90 11.11 4.70
C GLY A 108 8.81 11.89 4.00
N VAL A 109 8.89 11.88 2.70
CA VAL A 109 7.91 12.47 1.80
C VAL A 109 7.34 11.36 0.93
N MET A 110 6.02 11.28 0.88
CA MET A 110 5.28 10.39 -0.01
C MET A 110 4.96 11.10 -1.31
N TYR A 111 5.19 10.40 -2.40
CA TYR A 111 4.97 10.84 -3.77
C TYR A 111 3.92 9.95 -4.41
N MET A 112 2.85 10.58 -4.88
CA MET A 112 1.82 9.98 -5.74
C MET A 112 1.72 10.82 -7.00
N LYS A 113 1.50 10.17 -8.16
CA LYS A 113 1.27 10.91 -9.40
C LYS A 113 0.01 11.76 -9.27
N ASP A 114 0.07 12.98 -9.81
CA ASP A 114 -1.04 13.94 -9.86
C ASP A 114 -1.62 14.36 -8.49
N ARG A 115 -0.81 14.21 -7.43
CA ARG A 115 -1.19 14.62 -6.07
C ARG A 115 -0.07 15.40 -5.40
N PRO A 116 -0.41 16.32 -4.47
CA PRO A 116 0.59 17.02 -3.67
C PRO A 116 1.45 16.04 -2.85
N HIS A 117 2.72 16.35 -2.75
CA HIS A 117 3.64 15.58 -1.90
C HIS A 117 3.22 15.70 -0.43
N THR A 118 3.22 14.57 0.28
CA THR A 118 2.73 14.49 1.65
C THR A 118 3.83 14.05 2.60
N ARG A 119 4.04 14.80 3.69
CA ARG A 119 4.95 14.38 4.75
C ARG A 119 4.37 13.20 5.51
N VAL A 120 5.21 12.21 5.76
CA VAL A 120 4.83 11.01 6.53
C VAL A 120 5.90 10.72 7.58
N PHE A 121 5.44 10.24 8.72
CA PHE A 121 6.27 9.73 9.80
C PHE A 121 5.92 8.29 10.04
N TRP A 122 6.89 7.48 10.45
CA TRP A 122 6.61 6.10 10.84
C TRP A 122 7.42 5.71 12.06
N GLN A 123 6.92 4.72 12.76
CA GLN A 123 7.52 4.19 13.97
C GLN A 123 7.09 2.75 14.19
N GLY A 124 7.90 2.00 14.89
CA GLY A 124 7.57 0.63 15.27
C GLY A 124 8.69 -0.06 16.02
N PRO A 125 8.41 -1.24 16.57
CA PRO A 125 9.44 -2.06 17.16
C PRO A 125 10.42 -2.53 16.09
N THR A 126 11.69 -2.67 16.47
CA THR A 126 12.71 -3.33 15.66
C THR A 126 13.25 -4.52 16.42
N GLY A 127 13.28 -5.70 15.78
CA GLY A 127 13.88 -6.89 16.34
C GLY A 127 15.36 -6.98 15.97
N GLY A 128 16.22 -6.18 16.58
CA GLY A 128 17.66 -6.25 16.34
C GLY A 128 18.39 -5.12 17.04
N PHE A 129 19.59 -5.43 17.51
CA PHE A 129 20.49 -4.44 18.09
C PHE A 129 21.25 -3.74 16.94
N ASP A 130 20.65 -2.72 16.32
CA ASP A 130 21.40 -1.78 15.52
C ASP A 130 22.06 -0.78 16.46
N PHE A 131 23.27 -1.10 16.90
CA PHE A 131 24.14 -0.17 17.59
C PHE A 131 24.76 0.80 16.55
N GLY A 132 24.01 1.77 16.13
CA GLY A 132 24.52 2.82 15.27
C GLY A 132 23.52 3.95 15.22
N GLY A 133 23.81 5.06 15.90
CA GLY A 133 22.99 6.27 15.90
C GLY A 133 22.94 7.01 14.56
N ASN A 134 23.19 6.31 13.45
CA ASN A 134 23.17 6.84 12.11
C ASN A 134 21.79 6.62 11.48
N ALA A 135 21.23 7.71 10.99
CA ALA A 135 20.03 7.62 10.16
C ALA A 135 20.35 6.85 8.88
N SER A 136 19.53 5.85 8.57
CA SER A 136 19.63 5.11 7.31
C SER A 136 18.58 5.63 6.32
N ARG A 137 18.96 5.70 5.04
CA ARG A 137 18.01 6.04 3.97
C ARG A 137 17.02 4.90 3.77
N THR A 138 15.75 5.25 3.59
CA THR A 138 14.68 4.28 3.33
C THR A 138 13.84 4.76 2.17
N PHE A 139 13.64 3.87 1.19
CA PHE A 139 12.77 4.11 0.05
C PHE A 139 11.68 3.04 0.03
N THR A 140 10.43 3.43 0.26
CA THR A 140 9.32 2.48 0.39
C THR A 140 8.41 2.52 -0.83
N LEU A 141 8.28 1.42 -1.56
CA LEU A 141 7.26 1.26 -2.58
C LEU A 141 5.92 0.94 -1.95
N CYS A 142 4.86 1.60 -2.43
CA CYS A 142 3.50 1.43 -1.92
C CYS A 142 2.60 0.89 -3.03
N TYR A 143 1.99 -0.27 -2.80
CA TYR A 143 1.10 -0.94 -3.75
C TYR A 143 -0.34 -0.84 -3.27
N ASN A 144 -1.26 -0.62 -4.19
CA ASN A 144 -2.70 -0.47 -3.93
C ASN A 144 -3.06 0.70 -3.00
N LEU A 145 -2.17 1.68 -2.83
CA LEU A 145 -2.46 2.90 -2.09
C LEU A 145 -3.21 3.87 -2.99
N GLN A 146 -4.52 4.02 -2.80
CA GLN A 146 -5.37 4.85 -3.68
C GLN A 146 -5.40 6.32 -3.25
N TYR A 147 -5.29 6.60 -1.97
CA TYR A 147 -5.31 7.96 -1.40
C TYR A 147 -4.17 8.14 -0.41
N PRO A 148 -3.63 9.36 -0.28
CA PRO A 148 -2.54 9.63 0.67
C PRO A 148 -2.88 9.23 2.11
N ASP A 149 -4.11 9.44 2.53
CA ASP A 149 -4.54 9.19 3.90
C ASP A 149 -4.63 7.70 4.27
N ALA A 150 -4.73 6.82 3.27
CA ALA A 150 -4.77 5.39 3.49
C ALA A 150 -3.45 4.83 4.06
N ILE A 151 -2.34 5.60 4.02
CA ILE A 151 -1.07 5.21 4.64
C ILE A 151 -1.11 5.26 6.17
N TYR A 152 -1.96 6.10 6.79
CA TYR A 152 -1.94 6.35 8.22
C TYR A 152 -2.59 5.23 9.02
N ARG A 153 -1.85 4.13 9.16
CA ARG A 153 -2.24 2.91 9.89
C ARG A 153 -1.01 2.10 10.29
N ARG A 154 -1.26 0.96 10.95
CA ARG A 154 -0.22 -0.02 11.25
C ARG A 154 -0.11 -1.05 10.13
N PHE A 155 1.11 -1.33 9.73
CA PHE A 155 1.44 -2.35 8.74
C PHE A 155 2.30 -3.42 9.39
N PRO A 156 1.73 -4.58 9.75
CA PRO A 156 2.49 -5.74 10.18
C PRO A 156 3.50 -6.19 9.13
N GLY A 157 4.66 -6.63 9.59
CA GLY A 157 5.65 -7.28 8.74
C GLY A 157 5.14 -8.65 8.26
N VAL A 158 5.52 -9.01 7.04
CA VAL A 158 5.26 -10.35 6.49
C VAL A 158 6.47 -11.23 6.74
N GLU A 159 6.29 -12.31 7.48
CA GLU A 159 7.36 -13.27 7.78
C GLU A 159 7.94 -13.88 6.50
N GLY A 160 9.26 -14.11 6.50
CA GLY A 160 9.95 -14.71 5.36
C GLY A 160 10.03 -13.87 4.11
N SER A 161 9.57 -12.62 4.15
CA SER A 161 9.54 -11.73 2.98
C SER A 161 10.84 -10.94 2.75
N ALA A 162 11.87 -11.14 3.59
CA ALA A 162 13.10 -10.38 3.51
C ALA A 162 14.07 -10.98 2.48
N TYR A 163 14.62 -10.15 1.62
CA TYR A 163 15.67 -10.54 0.65
C TYR A 163 16.62 -9.37 0.33
N PHE A 164 17.73 -9.70 -0.34
CA PHE A 164 18.77 -8.75 -0.73
C PHE A 164 19.08 -8.85 -2.22
N ILE A 165 19.21 -7.70 -2.87
CA ILE A 165 19.68 -7.59 -4.25
C ILE A 165 20.57 -6.35 -4.35
N GLY A 166 21.78 -6.50 -4.87
CA GLY A 166 22.66 -5.38 -5.18
C GLY A 166 23.00 -4.48 -3.99
N GLY A 167 23.10 -5.02 -2.77
CA GLY A 167 23.36 -4.25 -1.56
C GLY A 167 22.12 -3.57 -0.94
N LEU A 168 20.95 -3.77 -1.53
CA LEU A 168 19.67 -3.27 -1.06
C LEU A 168 18.85 -4.39 -0.44
N GLY A 169 18.33 -4.15 0.76
CA GLY A 169 17.45 -5.07 1.48
C GLY A 169 16.00 -4.64 1.42
N VAL A 170 15.09 -5.60 1.29
CA VAL A 170 13.63 -5.37 1.27
C VAL A 170 12.96 -6.33 2.23
N ASN A 171 11.88 -5.87 2.85
CA ASN A 171 10.92 -6.72 3.55
C ASN A 171 9.50 -6.17 3.30
N TYR A 172 8.50 -7.05 3.24
CA TYR A 172 7.13 -6.61 3.02
C TYR A 172 6.37 -6.36 4.32
N GLN A 173 5.43 -5.41 4.21
CA GLN A 173 4.46 -5.10 5.24
C GLN A 173 3.09 -4.99 4.58
N ARG A 174 2.04 -5.49 5.22
CA ARG A 174 0.69 -5.52 4.64
C ARG A 174 -0.38 -5.14 5.64
N ALA A 175 -1.34 -4.34 5.19
CA ALA A 175 -2.57 -4.03 5.90
C ALA A 175 -3.68 -3.67 4.90
N ASP A 176 -4.87 -4.22 5.09
CA ASP A 176 -6.10 -3.87 4.35
C ASP A 176 -5.92 -3.80 2.82
N GLY A 177 -5.24 -4.78 2.25
CA GLY A 177 -4.99 -4.86 0.81
C GLY A 177 -3.85 -3.96 0.29
N ILE A 178 -3.27 -3.11 1.14
CA ILE A 178 -2.11 -2.28 0.83
C ILE A 178 -0.85 -3.05 1.18
N THR A 179 0.12 -3.09 0.27
CA THR A 179 1.45 -3.66 0.49
C THR A 179 2.49 -2.56 0.45
N LEU A 180 3.37 -2.54 1.43
CA LEU A 180 4.55 -1.68 1.50
C LEU A 180 5.81 -2.53 1.35
N ALA A 181 6.76 -2.05 0.56
CA ALA A 181 8.07 -2.66 0.37
C ALA A 181 9.19 -1.65 0.72
N PRO A 182 9.52 -1.49 2.00
CA PRO A 182 10.65 -0.66 2.41
C PRO A 182 11.97 -1.22 1.92
N ILE A 183 12.69 -0.44 1.12
CA ILE A 183 14.03 -0.69 0.62
C ILE A 183 15.02 0.06 1.52
N ARG A 184 16.10 -0.60 1.89
CA ARG A 184 17.17 -0.03 2.72
C ARG A 184 18.53 -0.42 2.16
N ALA A 185 19.50 0.49 2.24
CA ALA A 185 20.88 0.20 1.90
C ALA A 185 21.69 -0.09 3.17
N GLY A 186 22.65 -1.00 3.08
CA GLY A 186 23.64 -1.24 4.13
C GLY A 186 23.78 -2.68 4.58
N VAL A 187 24.95 -2.98 5.13
CA VAL A 187 25.39 -4.33 5.55
C VAL A 187 24.72 -4.77 6.87
N GLY A 188 24.00 -3.89 7.54
CA GLY A 188 23.38 -4.13 8.85
C GLY A 188 21.98 -4.74 8.83
N PHE A 189 21.42 -4.98 7.66
CA PHE A 189 20.10 -5.59 7.54
C PHE A 189 20.17 -7.07 7.90
N ARG A 190 19.95 -7.38 9.16
CA ARG A 190 19.87 -8.77 9.61
C ARG A 190 18.53 -9.36 9.20
N LEU A 191 18.58 -10.47 8.47
CA LEU A 191 17.45 -11.29 7.97
C LEU A 191 16.56 -11.86 9.08
N GLY A 192 16.23 -11.16 10.09
CA GLY A 192 15.41 -11.63 11.20
C GLY A 192 14.57 -10.54 11.84
N ALA A 193 14.79 -9.30 11.44
CA ALA A 193 14.24 -8.13 12.13
C ALA A 193 12.87 -7.66 11.62
N SER A 194 12.16 -8.48 10.86
CA SER A 194 10.82 -8.14 10.35
C SER A 194 9.68 -8.52 11.28
N LEU A 195 10.00 -8.96 12.48
CA LEU A 195 9.01 -9.27 13.52
C LEU A 195 8.54 -7.96 14.14
N GLY A 196 7.48 -7.42 13.62
CA GLY A 196 6.92 -6.18 14.14
C GLY A 196 5.96 -5.53 13.16
N TYR A 197 5.62 -4.31 13.46
CA TYR A 197 4.82 -3.47 12.58
C TYR A 197 5.49 -2.11 12.40
N LEU A 198 5.13 -1.38 11.34
CA LEU A 198 5.33 0.05 11.25
C LEU A 198 3.98 0.76 11.29
N ALA A 199 3.86 1.74 12.17
CA ALA A 199 2.73 2.65 12.25
C ALA A 199 3.08 3.94 11.54
N TYR A 200 2.33 4.28 10.51
CA TYR A 200 2.48 5.55 9.78
C TYR A 200 1.54 6.61 10.34
N SER A 201 2.02 7.85 10.43
CA SER A 201 1.29 8.97 11.02
C SER A 201 1.59 10.30 10.34
N ARG A 202 0.70 11.29 10.53
CA ARG A 202 0.87 12.67 10.03
C ARG A 202 1.85 13.49 10.86
N GLN A 203 2.04 13.12 12.10
CA GLN A 203 2.87 13.80 13.07
C GLN A 203 3.86 12.82 13.70
N ARG A 204 4.96 13.34 14.20
CA ARG A 204 5.94 12.55 14.92
C ARG A 204 5.37 12.14 16.29
N ASN A 205 5.13 10.86 16.46
CA ASN A 205 4.76 10.29 17.75
C ASN A 205 6.00 9.70 18.42
N ILE A 206 6.14 9.92 19.71
CA ILE A 206 7.30 9.42 20.49
C ILE A 206 7.01 8.01 21.03
N VAL A 207 5.74 7.69 21.21
CA VAL A 207 5.31 6.38 21.73
C VAL A 207 4.57 5.64 20.60
N PRO A 208 4.99 4.43 20.23
CA PRO A 208 4.27 3.60 19.27
C PRO A 208 3.01 3.02 19.96
N LEU A 209 1.90 3.70 19.82
CA LEU A 209 0.59 3.21 20.28
C LEU A 209 -0.17 2.51 19.17
#